data_aec24f4689e3fd7cf7d1fea9931bccd7
#
_entry.id   aec24f4689e3fd7cf7d1fea9931bccd7
#
_cell.length_a   1.000
_cell.length_b   1.000
_cell.length_c   1.000
_cell.angle_alpha   90.00
_cell.angle_beta   90.00
_cell.angle_gamma   90.00
#
_symmetry.space_group_name_H-M   'P 1'
#
loop_
_entity.id
_entity.type
_entity.pdbx_description
1 polymer ?
#
loop_
_entity_poly.entity_id
_entity_poly.type
_entity_poly.pdbx_seq_one_letter_code
_entity_poly.pdbx_strand_id
1 'polypeptide(L)'
;KDLKNNIYKIDNRMMFEGSVNLNKFVAFNDIVISRKSISSMIRIEGKINGKNFNSYYGDGVIISTPTGSTAYNLSVGGPIVYPLTEAFIITPVAPHSLTQRPLVMPVDFEIEFKIIDNQGAVVIVDGQDIYEVEQNQSIKIKIANKKAKMIHRIQRDYFEVLNEKLRWGN
;
A
#
# COMPACT_ATOMS: atom_id res chain seq x y z
N LYS A 1 6.89 -18.91 25.66
CA LYS A 1 6.31 -20.15 26.23
C LYS A 1 5.41 -20.84 25.20
N ASP A 2 4.49 -20.11 24.55
CA ASP A 2 3.53 -20.64 23.58
C ASP A 2 4.17 -21.22 22.31
N LEU A 3 5.23 -20.58 21.81
CA LEU A 3 6.00 -21.08 20.65
C LEU A 3 6.68 -22.42 20.93
N LYS A 4 7.21 -22.62 22.14
CA LYS A 4 7.87 -23.88 22.55
C LYS A 4 6.85 -25.03 22.67
N ASN A 5 5.59 -24.72 22.95
CA ASN A 5 4.53 -25.70 23.11
C ASN A 5 3.68 -25.88 21.85
N ASN A 6 4.06 -25.24 20.72
CA ASN A 6 3.30 -25.23 19.46
C ASN A 6 1.85 -24.71 19.60
N ILE A 7 1.61 -23.80 20.58
CA ILE A 7 0.29 -23.20 20.83
C ILE A 7 0.22 -21.84 20.12
N TYR A 8 0.09 -21.85 18.81
CA TYR A 8 -0.03 -20.64 17.98
C TYR A 8 -0.81 -20.92 16.70
N LYS A 9 -1.31 -19.85 16.09
CA LYS A 9 -1.84 -19.88 14.72
C LYS A 9 -0.93 -19.09 13.77
N ILE A 10 -0.95 -19.46 12.50
CA ILE A 10 -0.20 -18.78 11.45
C ILE A 10 -1.19 -18.17 10.47
N ASP A 11 -1.13 -16.85 10.28
CA ASP A 11 -1.83 -16.15 9.23
C ASP A 11 -0.88 -15.94 8.04
N ASN A 12 -1.33 -16.29 6.85
CA ASN A 12 -0.60 -16.00 5.62
C ASN A 12 -1.04 -14.61 5.10
N ARG A 13 -0.17 -13.63 5.24
CA ARG A 13 -0.44 -12.24 4.84
C ARG A 13 0.03 -11.98 3.43
N MET A 14 -0.81 -11.33 2.66
CA MET A 14 -0.48 -10.85 1.33
C MET A 14 0.67 -9.84 1.37
N MET A 15 1.51 -9.86 0.35
CA MET A 15 2.55 -8.87 0.10
C MET A 15 2.45 -8.38 -1.34
N PHE A 16 3.02 -7.21 -1.59
CA PHE A 16 3.30 -6.77 -2.96
C PHE A 16 4.72 -7.14 -3.37
N GLU A 17 4.89 -7.38 -4.66
CA GLU A 17 6.17 -7.29 -5.34
C GLU A 17 6.07 -6.22 -6.42
N GLY A 18 7.16 -5.51 -6.66
CA GLY A 18 7.17 -4.46 -7.66
C GLY A 18 8.57 -4.09 -8.11
N SER A 19 8.60 -3.11 -9.00
CA SER A 19 9.86 -2.57 -9.51
C SER A 19 9.75 -1.09 -9.86
N VAL A 20 10.86 -0.39 -9.61
CA VAL A 20 11.15 0.94 -10.14
C VAL A 20 12.39 0.79 -11.00
N ASN A 21 12.24 0.96 -12.32
CA ASN A 21 13.31 0.68 -13.27
C ASN A 21 13.82 -0.78 -13.10
N LEU A 22 15.11 -0.94 -12.79
CA LEU A 22 15.76 -2.25 -12.57
C LEU A 22 15.69 -2.69 -11.09
N ASN A 23 15.31 -1.80 -10.18
CA ASN A 23 15.25 -2.09 -8.76
C ASN A 23 13.95 -2.82 -8.42
N LYS A 24 14.06 -4.03 -7.90
CA LYS A 24 12.93 -4.83 -7.42
C LYS A 24 12.76 -4.65 -5.92
N PHE A 25 11.52 -4.69 -5.46
CA PHE A 25 11.19 -4.60 -4.04
C PHE A 25 10.02 -5.52 -3.67
N VAL A 26 9.85 -5.74 -2.39
CA VAL A 26 8.70 -6.43 -1.79
C VAL A 26 8.16 -5.56 -0.66
N ALA A 27 6.86 -5.38 -0.58
CA ALA A 27 6.21 -4.60 0.48
C ALA A 27 5.23 -5.46 1.27
N PHE A 28 5.28 -5.32 2.59
CA PHE A 28 4.37 -5.99 3.52
C PHE A 28 3.15 -5.11 3.85
N ASN A 29 3.36 -3.81 4.11
CA ASN A 29 2.30 -2.87 4.43
C ASN A 29 1.86 -2.07 3.21
N ASP A 30 2.75 -1.23 2.69
CA ASP A 30 2.38 -0.27 1.66
C ASP A 30 3.56 0.18 0.79
N ILE A 31 3.19 0.73 -0.36
CA ILE A 31 4.07 1.40 -1.31
C ILE A 31 3.51 2.81 -1.47
N VAL A 32 4.30 3.82 -1.13
CA VAL A 32 3.94 5.22 -1.24
C VAL A 32 4.66 5.84 -2.42
N ILE A 33 3.92 6.38 -3.38
CA ILE A 33 4.47 7.22 -4.44
C ILE A 33 4.23 8.65 -4.02
N SER A 34 5.28 9.39 -3.73
CA SER A 34 5.19 10.74 -3.17
C SER A 34 6.00 11.74 -3.98
N ARG A 35 5.59 12.99 -3.91
CA ARG A 35 6.37 14.11 -4.43
C ARG A 35 7.77 14.16 -3.79
N LYS A 36 8.76 14.56 -4.56
CA LYS A 36 10.14 14.74 -4.10
C LYS A 36 10.33 16.07 -3.37
N SER A 37 9.59 17.11 -3.76
CA SER A 37 9.66 18.45 -3.17
C SER A 37 8.36 18.83 -2.47
N ILE A 38 8.48 19.48 -1.31
CA ILE A 38 7.33 19.97 -0.52
C ILE A 38 6.56 21.07 -1.26
N SER A 39 7.24 21.82 -2.13
CA SER A 39 6.66 23.00 -2.79
C SER A 39 5.79 22.70 -4.02
N SER A 40 5.70 21.45 -4.46
CA SER A 40 4.97 21.10 -5.69
C SER A 40 4.19 19.79 -5.55
N MET A 41 2.97 19.78 -6.08
CA MET A 41 2.20 18.55 -6.26
C MET A 41 2.77 17.75 -7.44
N ILE A 42 2.46 16.45 -7.48
CA ILE A 42 2.81 15.58 -8.61
C ILE A 42 1.57 15.04 -9.31
N ARG A 43 1.74 14.79 -10.61
CA ARG A 43 0.74 14.10 -11.43
C ARG A 43 1.19 12.67 -11.70
N ILE A 44 0.35 11.72 -11.31
CA ILE A 44 0.60 10.29 -11.40
C ILE A 44 -0.51 9.67 -12.25
N GLU A 45 -0.18 9.06 -13.37
CA GLU A 45 -1.11 8.26 -14.15
C GLU A 45 -1.07 6.80 -13.70
N GLY A 46 -2.25 6.22 -13.46
CA GLY A 46 -2.42 4.81 -13.09
C GLY A 46 -3.01 3.99 -14.21
N LYS A 47 -2.43 2.80 -14.45
CA LYS A 47 -2.94 1.79 -15.36
C LYS A 47 -3.19 0.49 -14.62
N ILE A 48 -4.27 -0.20 -14.99
CA ILE A 48 -4.60 -1.55 -14.55
C ILE A 48 -4.65 -2.43 -15.79
N ASN A 49 -3.85 -3.50 -15.79
CA ASN A 49 -3.74 -4.42 -16.94
C ASN A 49 -3.53 -3.65 -18.27
N GLY A 50 -2.68 -2.62 -18.25
CA GLY A 50 -2.33 -1.79 -19.39
C GLY A 50 -3.36 -0.71 -19.79
N LYS A 51 -4.53 -0.65 -19.15
CA LYS A 51 -5.57 0.37 -19.41
C LYS A 51 -5.53 1.48 -18.38
N ASN A 52 -5.59 2.74 -18.81
CA ASN A 52 -5.70 3.87 -17.90
C ASN A 52 -6.97 3.75 -17.06
N PHE A 53 -6.86 3.90 -15.74
CA PHE A 53 -8.00 3.88 -14.83
C PHE A 53 -8.17 5.19 -14.06
N ASN A 54 -7.09 5.90 -13.76
CA ASN A 54 -7.16 7.16 -13.02
C ASN A 54 -5.90 8.01 -13.23
N SER A 55 -6.03 9.31 -12.94
CA SER A 55 -4.92 10.25 -12.83
C SER A 55 -5.02 10.97 -11.50
N TYR A 56 -3.97 10.91 -10.70
CA TYR A 56 -3.86 11.54 -9.40
C TYR A 56 -3.06 12.82 -9.50
N TYR A 57 -3.55 13.91 -8.91
CA TYR A 57 -2.83 15.16 -8.76
C TYR A 57 -2.89 15.60 -7.30
N GLY A 58 -1.76 15.63 -6.62
CA GLY A 58 -1.68 15.89 -5.18
C GLY A 58 -0.28 15.62 -4.63
N ASP A 59 -0.21 15.25 -3.36
CA ASP A 59 1.06 14.90 -2.70
C ASP A 59 1.56 13.50 -3.08
N GLY A 60 0.65 12.61 -3.49
CA GLY A 60 1.01 11.26 -3.89
C GLY A 60 -0.15 10.27 -3.89
N VAL A 61 0.20 9.00 -3.90
CA VAL A 61 -0.73 7.88 -3.79
C VAL A 61 -0.12 6.75 -2.96
N ILE A 62 -0.93 6.07 -2.16
CA ILE A 62 -0.56 4.90 -1.36
C ILE A 62 -1.22 3.66 -1.97
N ILE A 63 -0.45 2.61 -2.16
CA ILE A 63 -0.93 1.28 -2.51
C ILE A 63 -0.70 0.39 -1.29
N SER A 64 -1.79 -0.02 -0.62
CA SER A 64 -1.73 -0.69 0.67
C SER A 64 -2.27 -2.12 0.61
N THR A 65 -1.59 -3.04 1.29
CA THR A 65 -2.14 -4.36 1.60
C THR A 65 -3.23 -4.25 2.68
N PRO A 66 -4.08 -5.26 2.89
CA PRO A 66 -4.99 -5.28 4.03
C PRO A 66 -4.26 -5.16 5.38
N THR A 67 -3.07 -5.73 5.50
CA THR A 67 -2.22 -5.57 6.70
C THR A 67 -1.80 -4.13 6.89
N GLY A 68 -1.37 -3.46 5.83
CA GLY A 68 -0.98 -2.05 5.81
C GLY A 68 -2.14 -1.06 5.92
N SER A 69 -3.41 -1.54 5.81
CA SER A 69 -4.59 -0.67 5.89
C SER A 69 -4.65 0.12 7.21
N THR A 70 -4.05 -0.39 8.28
CA THR A 70 -3.92 0.26 9.59
C THR A 70 -2.57 0.97 9.81
N ALA A 71 -1.75 1.09 8.75
CA ALA A 71 -0.49 1.85 8.73
C ALA A 71 -0.72 3.25 8.13
N TYR A 72 0.12 3.70 7.21
CA TYR A 72 0.02 5.05 6.64
C TYR A 72 -1.29 5.29 5.87
N ASN A 73 -1.84 4.25 5.25
CA ASN A 73 -3.17 4.28 4.62
C ASN A 73 -4.25 4.87 5.55
N LEU A 74 -4.27 4.47 6.84
CA LEU A 74 -5.24 4.96 7.80
C LEU A 74 -5.07 6.47 8.06
N SER A 75 -3.83 6.95 8.15
CA SER A 75 -3.53 8.36 8.44
C SER A 75 -4.03 9.32 7.35
N VAL A 76 -4.19 8.84 6.12
CA VAL A 76 -4.69 9.63 4.98
C VAL A 76 -6.16 9.34 4.65
N GLY A 77 -6.89 8.68 5.56
CA GLY A 77 -8.32 8.43 5.43
C GLY A 77 -8.70 7.21 4.59
N GLY A 78 -7.77 6.30 4.36
CA GLY A 78 -8.05 5.01 3.73
C GLY A 78 -8.86 4.08 4.66
N PRO A 79 -9.63 3.13 4.12
CA PRO A 79 -10.43 2.20 4.91
C PRO A 79 -9.56 1.18 5.66
N ILE A 80 -10.06 0.71 6.80
CA ILE A 80 -9.54 -0.47 7.48
C ILE A 80 -10.08 -1.70 6.73
N VAL A 81 -9.18 -2.58 6.33
CA VAL A 81 -9.51 -3.84 5.66
C VAL A 81 -9.02 -5.00 6.51
N TYR A 82 -9.89 -6.02 6.67
CA TYR A 82 -9.53 -7.21 7.43
C TYR A 82 -8.28 -7.88 6.82
N PRO A 83 -7.27 -8.22 7.62
CA PRO A 83 -5.94 -8.57 7.11
C PRO A 83 -5.84 -9.78 6.17
N LEU A 84 -6.84 -10.68 6.19
CA LEU A 84 -6.88 -11.86 5.31
C LEU A 84 -7.80 -11.67 4.09
N THR A 85 -8.32 -10.46 3.87
CA THR A 85 -9.13 -10.13 2.69
C THR A 85 -8.25 -10.18 1.43
N GLU A 86 -8.75 -10.78 0.37
CA GLU A 86 -8.07 -10.82 -0.93
C GLU A 86 -8.39 -9.55 -1.75
N ALA A 87 -7.89 -8.43 -1.25
CA ALA A 87 -8.03 -7.11 -1.86
C ALA A 87 -6.81 -6.26 -1.52
N PHE A 88 -6.64 -5.16 -2.23
CA PHE A 88 -5.68 -4.10 -1.87
C PHE A 88 -6.33 -2.73 -2.01
N ILE A 89 -5.69 -1.70 -1.51
CA ILE A 89 -6.26 -0.35 -1.44
C ILE A 89 -5.36 0.60 -2.20
N ILE A 90 -5.95 1.51 -2.98
CA ILE A 90 -5.27 2.66 -3.58
C ILE A 90 -5.86 3.91 -2.94
N THR A 91 -5.06 4.66 -2.20
CA THR A 91 -5.50 5.85 -1.47
C THR A 91 -4.72 7.08 -1.93
N PRO A 92 -5.40 8.11 -2.47
CA PRO A 92 -4.74 9.37 -2.83
C PRO A 92 -4.29 10.12 -1.57
N VAL A 93 -3.13 10.78 -1.63
CA VAL A 93 -2.58 11.61 -0.55
C VAL A 93 -2.78 13.08 -0.89
N ALA A 94 -3.54 13.78 -0.08
CA ALA A 94 -3.88 15.20 -0.26
C ALA A 94 -4.24 15.55 -1.72
N PRO A 95 -5.21 14.87 -2.34
CA PRO A 95 -5.55 15.12 -3.73
C PRO A 95 -6.14 16.52 -3.92
N HIS A 96 -5.77 17.19 -4.99
CA HIS A 96 -6.34 18.48 -5.35
C HIS A 96 -7.83 18.38 -5.77
N SER A 97 -8.24 17.21 -6.27
CA SER A 97 -9.63 16.95 -6.67
C SER A 97 -10.47 16.46 -5.51
N LEU A 98 -11.63 17.08 -5.28
CA LEU A 98 -12.60 16.69 -4.27
C LEU A 98 -13.31 15.36 -4.56
N THR A 99 -13.19 14.83 -5.78
CA THR A 99 -13.85 13.58 -6.19
C THR A 99 -12.98 12.34 -5.97
N GLN A 100 -11.68 12.51 -5.74
CA GLN A 100 -10.76 11.39 -5.49
C GLN A 100 -11.09 10.73 -4.14
N ARG A 101 -11.20 9.41 -4.18
CA ARG A 101 -11.52 8.58 -3.01
C ARG A 101 -10.61 7.36 -2.97
N PRO A 102 -10.36 6.79 -1.79
CA PRO A 102 -9.74 5.47 -1.69
C PRO A 102 -10.54 4.44 -2.48
N LEU A 103 -9.84 3.57 -3.19
CA LEU A 103 -10.39 2.52 -4.02
C LEU A 103 -9.91 1.16 -3.53
N VAL A 104 -10.83 0.24 -3.25
CA VAL A 104 -10.52 -1.14 -2.89
C VAL A 104 -10.59 -1.99 -4.17
N MET A 105 -9.53 -2.75 -4.43
CA MET A 105 -9.34 -3.50 -5.66
C MET A 105 -9.11 -4.98 -5.36
N PRO A 106 -9.59 -5.91 -6.20
CA PRO A 106 -9.25 -7.33 -6.11
C PRO A 106 -7.79 -7.59 -6.47
N VAL A 107 -7.27 -8.74 -6.04
CA VAL A 107 -5.84 -9.09 -6.12
C VAL A 107 -5.32 -9.44 -7.52
N ASP A 108 -6.20 -9.65 -8.50
CA ASP A 108 -5.85 -10.18 -9.83
C ASP A 108 -5.32 -9.12 -10.80
N PHE A 109 -5.05 -7.91 -10.31
CA PHE A 109 -4.62 -6.79 -11.16
C PHE A 109 -3.13 -6.51 -11.02
N GLU A 110 -2.48 -6.31 -12.17
CA GLU A 110 -1.18 -5.65 -12.26
C GLU A 110 -1.41 -4.15 -12.41
N ILE A 111 -0.73 -3.37 -11.58
CA ILE A 111 -0.83 -1.92 -11.58
C ILE A 111 0.49 -1.33 -12.07
N GLU A 112 0.38 -0.36 -12.91
CA GLU A 112 1.50 0.48 -13.34
C GLU A 112 1.16 1.93 -13.04
N PHE A 113 2.09 2.63 -12.37
CA PHE A 113 2.03 4.07 -12.20
C PHE A 113 3.15 4.74 -12.99
N LYS A 114 2.86 5.90 -13.57
CA LYS A 114 3.80 6.70 -14.32
C LYS A 114 3.79 8.13 -13.82
N ILE A 115 4.97 8.68 -13.59
CA ILE A 115 5.13 10.08 -13.20
C ILE A 115 5.12 10.93 -14.46
N ILE A 116 4.24 11.92 -14.52
CA ILE A 116 4.05 12.78 -15.68
C ILE A 116 4.84 14.08 -15.57
N ASP A 117 4.96 14.59 -14.35
CA ASP A 117 5.66 15.86 -14.12
C ASP A 117 7.19 15.67 -14.16
N ASN A 118 7.89 16.75 -14.55
CA ASN A 118 9.35 16.76 -14.67
C ASN A 118 10.11 16.88 -13.34
N GLN A 119 9.39 17.01 -12.22
CA GLN A 119 9.99 17.17 -10.90
C GLN A 119 10.40 15.83 -10.25
N GLY A 120 10.01 14.70 -10.88
CA GLY A 120 10.24 13.38 -10.33
C GLY A 120 9.43 13.10 -9.08
N ALA A 121 9.59 11.88 -8.58
CA ALA A 121 8.93 11.40 -7.39
C ALA A 121 9.86 10.51 -6.58
N VAL A 122 9.42 10.10 -5.40
CA VAL A 122 10.04 9.03 -4.62
C VAL A 122 9.02 7.92 -4.39
N VAL A 123 9.47 6.68 -4.48
CA VAL A 123 8.73 5.49 -4.05
C VAL A 123 9.30 5.05 -2.72
N ILE A 124 8.44 4.97 -1.70
CA ILE A 124 8.80 4.55 -0.35
C ILE A 124 8.10 3.24 -0.08
N VAL A 125 8.87 2.20 0.27
CA VAL A 125 8.37 0.85 0.52
C VAL A 125 8.44 0.56 2.02
N ASP A 126 7.30 0.24 2.63
CA ASP A 126 7.15 -0.03 4.07
C ASP A 126 7.77 1.05 4.98
N GLY A 127 7.84 2.30 4.49
CA GLY A 127 8.46 3.41 5.21
C GLY A 127 9.98 3.32 5.40
N GLN A 128 10.67 2.41 4.70
CA GLN A 128 12.09 2.10 4.90
C GLN A 128 12.92 2.33 3.62
N ASP A 129 12.61 1.63 2.55
CA ASP A 129 13.38 1.71 1.31
C ASP A 129 12.85 2.86 0.43
N ILE A 130 13.76 3.67 -0.11
CA ILE A 130 13.41 4.83 -0.93
C ILE A 130 14.06 4.68 -2.30
N TYR A 131 13.24 4.84 -3.36
CA TYR A 131 13.67 4.80 -4.74
C TYR A 131 13.26 6.11 -5.43
N GLU A 132 14.21 6.76 -6.08
CA GLU A 132 13.91 7.93 -6.92
C GLU A 132 13.30 7.51 -8.25
N VAL A 133 12.33 8.28 -8.71
CA VAL A 133 11.60 8.05 -9.96
C VAL A 133 11.56 9.35 -10.75
N GLU A 134 12.14 9.31 -11.95
CA GLU A 134 12.14 10.43 -12.87
C GLU A 134 10.88 10.46 -13.75
N GLN A 135 10.67 11.56 -14.42
CA GLN A 135 9.56 11.71 -15.39
C GLN A 135 9.52 10.56 -16.38
N ASN A 136 8.31 10.10 -16.66
CA ASN A 136 8.01 9.00 -17.60
C ASN A 136 8.53 7.59 -17.18
N GLN A 137 9.18 7.46 -16.06
CA GLN A 137 9.51 6.15 -15.52
C GLN A 137 8.27 5.47 -14.93
N SER A 138 8.25 4.15 -15.07
CA SER A 138 7.12 3.32 -14.60
C SER A 138 7.44 2.63 -13.28
N ILE A 139 6.44 2.60 -12.42
CA ILE A 139 6.42 1.86 -11.17
C ILE A 139 5.42 0.71 -11.38
N LYS A 140 5.90 -0.53 -11.39
CA LYS A 140 5.06 -1.72 -11.58
C LYS A 140 4.85 -2.42 -10.25
N ILE A 141 3.60 -2.78 -9.96
CA ILE A 141 3.20 -3.39 -8.70
C ILE A 141 2.22 -4.51 -9.00
N LYS A 142 2.42 -5.64 -8.34
CA LYS A 142 1.47 -6.76 -8.33
C LYS A 142 1.54 -7.50 -7.00
N ILE A 143 0.61 -8.41 -6.80
CA ILE A 143 0.63 -9.27 -5.62
C ILE A 143 1.80 -10.26 -5.74
N ALA A 144 2.57 -10.38 -4.67
CA ALA A 144 3.68 -11.33 -4.58
C ALA A 144 3.17 -12.77 -4.49
N ASN A 145 3.86 -13.68 -5.19
CA ASN A 145 3.55 -15.12 -5.08
C ASN A 145 3.78 -15.67 -3.67
N LYS A 146 4.71 -15.07 -2.93
CA LYS A 146 5.03 -15.44 -1.55
C LYS A 146 4.18 -14.62 -0.58
N LYS A 147 3.67 -15.29 0.47
CA LYS A 147 2.95 -14.65 1.57
C LYS A 147 3.84 -14.59 2.81
N ALA A 148 3.72 -13.53 3.60
CA ALA A 148 4.37 -13.43 4.90
C ALA A 148 3.61 -14.27 5.92
N LYS A 149 4.33 -15.05 6.73
CA LYS A 149 3.73 -15.86 7.81
C LYS A 149 3.77 -15.08 9.11
N MET A 150 2.60 -14.69 9.61
CA MET A 150 2.45 -14.01 10.89
C MET A 150 2.01 -14.99 11.97
N ILE A 151 2.80 -15.09 13.03
CA ILE A 151 2.53 -15.98 14.16
C ILE A 151 1.71 -15.21 15.20
N HIS A 152 0.58 -15.78 15.61
CA HIS A 152 -0.30 -15.22 16.63
C HIS A 152 -0.60 -16.23 17.72
N ARG A 153 -0.94 -15.73 18.91
CA ARG A 153 -1.57 -16.57 19.95
C ARG A 153 -2.94 -17.02 19.45
N ILE A 154 -3.32 -18.28 19.74
CA ILE A 154 -4.60 -18.84 19.30
C ILE A 154 -5.80 -18.01 19.77
N GLN A 155 -5.73 -17.50 21.00
CA GLN A 155 -6.81 -16.74 21.63
C GLN A 155 -6.89 -15.27 21.22
N ARG A 156 -5.90 -14.76 20.46
CA ARG A 156 -5.89 -13.35 20.08
C ARG A 156 -6.83 -13.08 18.92
N ASP A 157 -7.86 -12.30 19.16
CA ASP A 157 -8.79 -11.82 18.15
C ASP A 157 -8.26 -10.54 17.46
N TYR A 158 -8.56 -10.39 16.18
CA TYR A 158 -8.20 -9.20 15.39
C TYR A 158 -8.89 -7.94 15.91
N PHE A 159 -10.16 -8.05 16.29
CA PHE A 159 -10.94 -6.90 16.77
C PHE A 159 -10.47 -6.40 18.13
N GLU A 160 -9.99 -7.28 19.01
CA GLU A 160 -9.32 -6.88 20.24
C GLU A 160 -8.06 -6.06 19.94
N VAL A 161 -7.24 -6.52 18.98
CA VAL A 161 -6.04 -5.79 18.54
C VAL A 161 -6.40 -4.42 17.96
N LEU A 162 -7.47 -4.33 17.19
CA LEU A 162 -7.94 -3.09 16.58
C LEU A 162 -8.40 -2.10 17.65
N ASN A 163 -9.18 -2.58 18.62
CA ASN A 163 -9.63 -1.77 19.76
C ASN A 163 -8.46 -1.26 20.62
N GLU A 164 -7.50 -2.14 20.94
CA GLU A 164 -6.32 -1.75 21.73
C GLU A 164 -5.48 -0.68 21.04
N LYS A 165 -5.26 -0.82 19.72
CA LYS A 165 -4.38 0.09 18.96
C LYS A 165 -5.04 1.42 18.59
N LEU A 166 -6.30 1.39 18.19
CA LEU A 166 -6.99 2.52 17.58
C LEU A 166 -8.08 3.10 18.48
N ARG A 167 -8.38 2.49 19.64
CA ARG A 167 -9.58 2.79 20.45
C ARG A 167 -10.84 2.76 19.58
N TRP A 168 -10.90 1.84 18.64
CA TRP A 168 -11.93 1.73 17.63
C TRP A 168 -13.25 1.32 18.28
N GLY A 169 -14.32 2.12 18.06
CA GLY A 169 -15.64 1.85 18.64
C GLY A 169 -15.88 2.45 20.05
N ASN A 170 -14.97 3.26 20.56
CA ASN A 170 -15.13 4.01 21.82
C ASN A 170 -15.41 5.48 21.54
#